data_80a99333afe1796aa8f109da528d01e5
#
_entry.id   80a99333afe1796aa8f109da528d01e5
#
_cell.length_a   1.000
_cell.length_b   1.000
_cell.length_c   1.000
_cell.angle_alpha   90.00
_cell.angle_beta   90.00
_cell.angle_gamma   90.00
#
_symmetry.space_group_name_H-M   'P 1'
#
loop_
_entity.id
_entity.type
_entity.pdbx_description
1 polymer ?
#
loop_
_entity_poly.entity_id
_entity_poly.type
_entity_poly.pdbx_seq_one_letter_code
_entity_poly.pdbx_strand_id
1 'polypeptide(L)'
;AEHSLGDRDNTMLGFDLELFPYAGYKLFGAMLIDDVDFSKLGSGWWGNQFGWQGGAYLSDVAGIRDLDAHVEYTRLEPYLYSNRILGNAFTSGESGLGHRLEPNSDEWLVRIVARPSASFRGTIGFRKARHGANVVGNGTVVFNAGGDILVGHREGDGDTAEFLAGALTETRSLEARAWYEPVNNLIFSGLYEWRRRTNSGGSATDHLLGMRAMLEF
;
A
#
# COMPACT_ATOMS: atom_id res chain seq x y z
N ALA A 1 -18.88 -30.32 5.04
CA ALA A 1 -18.04 -30.57 6.22
C ALA A 1 -17.82 -29.26 7.04
N GLU A 2 -17.66 -28.11 6.38
CA GLU A 2 -17.42 -26.80 7.03
C GLU A 2 -18.55 -26.37 7.95
N HIS A 3 -19.82 -26.46 7.53
CA HIS A 3 -20.97 -26.10 8.34
C HIS A 3 -21.13 -26.89 9.66
N SER A 4 -20.48 -28.04 9.78
CA SER A 4 -20.57 -28.87 10.99
C SER A 4 -19.49 -28.57 12.04
N LEU A 5 -18.44 -27.83 11.70
CA LEU A 5 -17.30 -27.50 12.58
C LEU A 5 -17.28 -26.02 13.04
N GLY A 6 -18.29 -25.24 12.67
CA GLY A 6 -18.48 -23.89 13.17
C GLY A 6 -17.68 -22.81 12.46
N ASP A 7 -17.48 -22.95 11.13
CA ASP A 7 -16.94 -21.91 10.24
C ASP A 7 -15.72 -21.18 10.84
N ARG A 8 -14.66 -21.96 11.11
CA ARG A 8 -13.44 -21.48 11.75
C ARG A 8 -12.30 -21.24 10.77
N ASP A 9 -12.56 -21.49 9.48
CA ASP A 9 -11.57 -21.35 8.43
C ASP A 9 -11.62 -19.95 7.82
N ASN A 10 -10.49 -19.48 7.28
CA ASN A 10 -10.39 -18.28 6.46
C ASN A 10 -9.85 -18.68 5.10
N THR A 11 -10.51 -18.28 4.03
CA THR A 11 -10.10 -18.60 2.67
C THR A 11 -9.90 -17.31 1.88
N MET A 12 -8.71 -17.16 1.30
CA MET A 12 -8.36 -16.00 0.47
C MET A 12 -8.15 -16.47 -0.96
N LEU A 13 -8.64 -15.67 -1.91
CA LEU A 13 -8.48 -15.93 -3.34
C LEU A 13 -7.76 -14.76 -3.99
N GLY A 14 -6.63 -15.01 -4.67
CA GLY A 14 -5.84 -14.02 -5.36
C GLY A 14 -5.82 -14.24 -6.87
N PHE A 15 -5.87 -13.14 -7.63
CA PHE A 15 -5.69 -13.11 -9.07
C PHE A 15 -4.68 -12.04 -9.42
N ASP A 16 -3.80 -12.34 -10.38
CA ASP A 16 -2.88 -11.38 -10.96
C ASP A 16 -2.85 -11.49 -12.48
N LEU A 17 -2.56 -10.36 -13.12
CA LEU A 17 -2.45 -10.23 -14.57
C LEU A 17 -1.30 -9.31 -14.92
N GLU A 18 -0.46 -9.75 -15.87
CA GLU A 18 0.56 -8.92 -16.48
C GLU A 18 0.39 -8.90 -18.00
N LEU A 19 0.43 -7.72 -18.59
CA LEU A 19 0.31 -7.50 -20.03
C LEU A 19 1.52 -6.71 -20.53
N PHE A 20 2.06 -7.11 -21.67
CA PHE A 20 3.17 -6.45 -22.36
C PHE A 20 2.70 -6.00 -23.75
N PRO A 21 1.90 -4.91 -23.82
CA PRO A 21 1.27 -4.50 -25.10
C PRO A 21 2.29 -4.08 -26.16
N TYR A 22 3.42 -3.52 -25.74
CA TYR A 22 4.52 -3.09 -26.59
C TYR A 22 5.86 -3.28 -25.88
N ALA A 23 6.97 -3.29 -26.61
CA ALA A 23 8.31 -3.27 -26.04
C ALA A 23 8.47 -2.04 -25.12
N GLY A 24 8.99 -2.27 -23.91
CA GLY A 24 9.14 -1.22 -22.91
C GLY A 24 7.89 -0.86 -22.11
N TYR A 25 6.74 -1.52 -22.35
CA TYR A 25 5.48 -1.25 -21.64
C TYR A 25 4.99 -2.51 -20.93
N LYS A 26 4.78 -2.43 -19.63
CA LYS A 26 4.13 -3.46 -18.81
C LYS A 26 2.94 -2.84 -18.09
N LEU A 27 1.77 -3.43 -18.25
CA LEU A 27 0.60 -3.18 -17.40
C LEU A 27 0.45 -4.35 -16.45
N PHE A 28 0.05 -4.09 -15.22
CA PHE A 28 -0.22 -5.14 -14.25
C PHE A 28 -1.43 -4.81 -13.41
N GLY A 29 -2.08 -5.86 -12.92
CA GLY A 29 -3.18 -5.77 -11.96
C GLY A 29 -3.19 -6.98 -11.07
N ALA A 30 -3.55 -6.79 -9.81
CA ALA A 30 -3.79 -7.84 -8.85
C ALA A 30 -5.07 -7.57 -8.09
N MET A 31 -5.79 -8.63 -7.74
CA MET A 31 -7.00 -8.58 -6.93
C MET A 31 -6.94 -9.67 -5.88
N LEU A 32 -7.26 -9.33 -4.66
CA LEU A 32 -7.44 -10.25 -3.54
C LEU A 32 -8.88 -10.19 -3.06
N ILE A 33 -9.45 -11.35 -2.79
CA ILE A 33 -10.77 -11.52 -2.20
C ILE A 33 -10.55 -12.31 -0.90
N ASP A 34 -10.82 -11.70 0.24
CA ASP A 34 -10.72 -12.35 1.55
C ASP A 34 -12.08 -12.96 1.93
N ASP A 35 -13.15 -12.21 1.70
CA ASP A 35 -14.53 -12.71 1.86
C ASP A 35 -15.47 -12.04 0.86
N VAL A 36 -16.51 -12.72 0.41
CA VAL A 36 -17.49 -12.19 -0.53
C VAL A 36 -18.88 -12.82 -0.43
N ASP A 37 -19.88 -11.96 -0.34
CA ASP A 37 -21.28 -12.30 -0.58
C ASP A 37 -21.75 -11.60 -1.87
N PHE A 38 -21.87 -12.37 -2.94
CA PHE A 38 -22.27 -11.84 -4.26
C PHE A 38 -23.66 -11.18 -4.23
N SER A 39 -24.56 -11.56 -3.32
CA SER A 39 -25.88 -10.94 -3.19
C SER A 39 -25.81 -9.53 -2.61
N LYS A 40 -24.71 -9.17 -1.97
CA LYS A 40 -24.46 -7.89 -1.31
C LYS A 40 -23.42 -7.03 -2.02
N LEU A 41 -23.01 -7.39 -3.24
CA LEU A 41 -22.08 -6.57 -4.01
C LEU A 41 -22.64 -5.17 -4.25
N GLY A 42 -21.82 -4.16 -3.96
CA GLY A 42 -22.19 -2.74 -4.12
C GLY A 42 -23.07 -2.18 -3.01
N SER A 43 -23.47 -2.97 -2.01
CA SER A 43 -24.27 -2.50 -0.87
C SER A 43 -23.44 -1.80 0.21
N GLY A 44 -22.11 -1.87 0.15
CA GLY A 44 -21.22 -1.43 1.23
C GLY A 44 -21.17 -2.39 2.41
N TRP A 45 -21.64 -3.63 2.26
CA TRP A 45 -21.60 -4.62 3.32
C TRP A 45 -20.16 -4.93 3.74
N TRP A 46 -19.90 -4.89 5.04
CA TRP A 46 -18.57 -5.02 5.64
C TRP A 46 -17.83 -6.32 5.31
N GLY A 47 -18.57 -7.41 5.07
CA GLY A 47 -17.99 -8.72 4.75
C GLY A 47 -17.57 -8.87 3.30
N ASN A 48 -17.78 -7.88 2.42
CA ASN A 48 -17.19 -7.86 1.08
C ASN A 48 -15.81 -7.23 1.15
N GLN A 49 -14.78 -8.06 1.33
CA GLN A 49 -13.41 -7.64 1.63
C GLN A 49 -12.51 -7.85 0.41
N PHE A 50 -12.18 -6.75 -0.25
CA PHE A 50 -11.38 -6.75 -1.46
C PHE A 50 -10.11 -5.92 -1.31
N GLY A 51 -9.04 -6.39 -1.95
CA GLY A 51 -7.83 -5.61 -2.21
C GLY A 51 -7.53 -5.60 -3.69
N TRP A 52 -7.16 -4.46 -4.25
CA TRP A 52 -6.74 -4.34 -5.64
C TRP A 52 -5.52 -3.45 -5.78
N GLN A 53 -4.68 -3.83 -6.72
CA GLN A 53 -3.51 -3.10 -7.11
C GLN A 53 -3.43 -3.11 -8.62
N GLY A 54 -3.08 -1.98 -9.21
CA GLY A 54 -2.87 -1.91 -10.65
C GLY A 54 -1.91 -0.79 -11.02
N GLY A 55 -1.21 -0.98 -12.12
CA GLY A 55 -0.22 0.00 -12.51
C GLY A 55 0.44 -0.27 -13.85
N ALA A 56 1.45 0.53 -14.13
CA ALA A 56 2.25 0.45 -15.33
C ALA A 56 3.74 0.68 -15.06
N TYR A 57 4.57 -0.06 -15.77
CA TYR A 57 5.99 0.22 -15.96
C TYR A 57 6.21 0.65 -17.40
N LEU A 58 6.95 1.73 -17.59
CA LEU A 58 7.27 2.33 -18.87
C LEU A 58 8.78 2.53 -18.94
N SER A 59 9.43 1.94 -19.92
CA SER A 59 10.85 2.16 -20.19
C SER A 59 11.01 3.12 -21.36
N ASP A 60 12.09 3.90 -21.36
CA ASP A 60 12.39 4.88 -22.39
C ASP A 60 11.24 5.87 -22.64
N VAL A 61 10.69 6.41 -21.57
CA VAL A 61 9.51 7.29 -21.58
C VAL A 61 9.71 8.47 -22.53
N ALA A 62 8.73 8.69 -23.39
CA ALA A 62 8.74 9.73 -24.41
C ALA A 62 9.93 9.64 -25.39
N GLY A 63 10.51 8.45 -25.58
CA GLY A 63 11.68 8.22 -26.41
C GLY A 63 13.01 8.67 -25.79
N ILE A 64 13.00 9.04 -24.52
CA ILE A 64 14.21 9.39 -23.77
C ILE A 64 14.82 8.09 -23.24
N ARG A 65 15.97 7.74 -23.79
CA ARG A 65 16.71 6.53 -23.41
C ARG A 65 17.06 6.54 -21.92
N ASP A 66 16.91 5.37 -21.27
CA ASP A 66 17.22 5.15 -19.86
C ASP A 66 16.41 6.05 -18.89
N LEU A 67 15.25 6.53 -19.33
CA LEU A 67 14.25 7.19 -18.51
C LEU A 67 13.05 6.25 -18.30
N ASP A 68 12.93 5.70 -17.10
CA ASP A 68 11.85 4.76 -16.75
C ASP A 68 10.83 5.43 -15.83
N ALA A 69 9.57 5.04 -15.96
CA ALA A 69 8.50 5.45 -15.07
C ALA A 69 7.72 4.24 -14.54
N HIS A 70 7.28 4.34 -13.29
CA HIS A 70 6.37 3.41 -12.65
C HIS A 70 5.23 4.19 -12.01
N VAL A 71 4.00 3.79 -12.30
CA VAL A 71 2.79 4.33 -11.69
C VAL A 71 1.99 3.17 -11.14
N GLU A 72 1.52 3.30 -9.90
CA GLU A 72 0.74 2.26 -9.22
C GLU A 72 -0.35 2.88 -8.37
N TYR A 73 -1.49 2.23 -8.34
CA TYR A 73 -2.58 2.50 -7.41
C TYR A 73 -2.94 1.22 -6.67
N THR A 74 -3.02 1.32 -5.35
CA THR A 74 -3.46 0.23 -4.47
C THR A 74 -4.64 0.70 -3.64
N ARG A 75 -5.64 -0.17 -3.44
CA ARG A 75 -6.76 0.06 -2.54
C ARG A 75 -7.07 -1.22 -1.78
N LEU A 76 -7.19 -1.09 -0.47
CA LEU A 76 -7.59 -2.13 0.47
C LEU A 76 -8.89 -1.71 1.13
N GLU A 77 -9.95 -2.49 0.92
CA GLU A 77 -11.25 -2.23 1.54
C GLU A 77 -11.19 -2.39 3.07
N PRO A 78 -12.17 -1.82 3.79
CA PRO A 78 -12.31 -2.05 5.22
C PRO A 78 -12.34 -3.54 5.56
N TYR A 79 -11.77 -3.91 6.71
CA TYR A 79 -11.70 -5.27 7.26
C TYR A 79 -10.86 -6.28 6.47
N LEU A 80 -10.34 -5.95 5.28
CA LEU A 80 -9.46 -6.85 4.52
C LEU A 80 -8.33 -7.37 5.41
N TYR A 81 -8.03 -8.66 5.35
CA TYR A 81 -7.05 -9.37 6.17
C TYR A 81 -7.45 -9.59 7.64
N SER A 82 -8.46 -8.88 8.14
CA SER A 82 -8.93 -9.06 9.51
C SER A 82 -9.93 -10.21 9.58
N ASN A 83 -10.01 -10.84 10.74
CA ASN A 83 -11.02 -11.87 10.98
C ASN A 83 -11.62 -11.68 12.37
N ARG A 84 -12.88 -12.06 12.54
CA ARG A 84 -13.56 -12.04 13.84
C ARG A 84 -12.86 -12.93 14.88
N ILE A 85 -12.22 -14.00 14.41
CA ILE A 85 -11.34 -14.86 15.20
C ILE A 85 -9.91 -14.41 14.89
N LEU A 86 -9.26 -13.71 15.82
CA LEU A 86 -7.94 -13.10 15.60
C LEU A 86 -6.88 -14.10 15.09
N GLY A 87 -6.96 -15.37 15.51
CA GLY A 87 -6.06 -16.43 15.02
C GLY A 87 -6.18 -16.75 13.54
N ASN A 88 -7.26 -16.30 12.89
CA ASN A 88 -7.52 -16.47 11.45
C ASN A 88 -7.22 -15.19 10.64
N ALA A 89 -6.88 -14.08 11.30
CA ALA A 89 -6.43 -12.89 10.60
C ALA A 89 -5.15 -13.19 9.80
N PHE A 90 -4.98 -12.54 8.64
CA PHE A 90 -3.83 -12.77 7.77
C PHE A 90 -2.56 -12.10 8.31
N THR A 91 -2.10 -12.60 9.46
CA THR A 91 -0.97 -12.07 10.23
C THR A 91 0.00 -13.18 10.65
N SER A 92 1.25 -12.78 10.93
CA SER A 92 2.22 -13.58 11.67
C SER A 92 2.62 -12.79 12.92
N GLY A 93 2.20 -13.26 14.08
CA GLY A 93 2.19 -12.45 15.28
C GLY A 93 1.25 -11.24 15.12
N GLU A 94 1.76 -10.03 15.32
CA GLU A 94 1.01 -8.78 15.13
C GLU A 94 1.30 -8.10 13.78
N SER A 95 2.05 -8.77 12.89
CA SER A 95 2.44 -8.22 11.59
C SER A 95 1.60 -8.80 10.47
N GLY A 96 1.01 -7.94 9.63
CA GLY A 96 0.27 -8.34 8.44
C GLY A 96 1.17 -9.08 7.44
N LEU A 97 0.66 -10.16 6.85
CA LEU A 97 1.32 -10.94 5.79
C LEU A 97 0.98 -10.44 4.39
N GLY A 98 -0.01 -9.56 4.28
CA GLY A 98 -0.48 -8.99 3.02
C GLY A 98 0.29 -7.75 2.56
N HIS A 99 -0.42 -6.81 1.96
CA HIS A 99 0.17 -5.54 1.54
C HIS A 99 0.62 -4.72 2.76
N ARG A 100 1.64 -3.85 2.55
CA ARG A 100 2.19 -2.99 3.62
C ARG A 100 1.23 -1.91 4.16
N LEU A 101 0.16 -1.60 3.43
CA LEU A 101 -0.92 -0.75 3.91
C LEU A 101 -1.82 -1.56 4.84
N GLU A 102 -2.34 -0.89 5.86
CA GLU A 102 -3.43 -1.40 6.68
C GLU A 102 -4.74 -1.46 5.86
N PRO A 103 -5.74 -2.25 6.27
CA PRO A 103 -7.09 -2.21 5.69
C PRO A 103 -7.66 -0.78 5.66
N ASN A 104 -8.73 -0.55 4.91
CA ASN A 104 -9.36 0.76 4.78
C ASN A 104 -8.40 1.86 4.32
N SER A 105 -7.58 1.54 3.32
CA SER A 105 -6.51 2.41 2.81
C SER A 105 -6.43 2.42 1.31
N ASP A 106 -5.90 3.53 0.77
CA ASP A 106 -5.41 3.56 -0.60
C ASP A 106 -4.06 4.28 -0.73
N GLU A 107 -3.38 4.02 -1.85
CA GLU A 107 -2.13 4.67 -2.17
C GLU A 107 -1.94 4.87 -3.68
N TRP A 108 -1.48 6.04 -4.06
CA TRP A 108 -0.83 6.33 -5.32
C TRP A 108 0.68 6.34 -5.15
N LEU A 109 1.39 5.63 -6.01
CA LEU A 109 2.84 5.64 -6.13
C LEU A 109 3.23 6.03 -7.56
N VAL A 110 4.09 7.05 -7.68
CA VAL A 110 4.73 7.40 -8.95
C VAL A 110 6.24 7.40 -8.71
N ARG A 111 6.99 6.74 -9.57
CA ARG A 111 8.46 6.71 -9.51
C ARG A 111 9.03 6.94 -10.91
N ILE A 112 10.02 7.82 -10.99
CA ILE A 112 10.80 8.07 -12.20
C ILE A 112 12.25 7.74 -11.90
N VAL A 113 12.89 7.00 -12.79
CA VAL A 113 14.31 6.63 -12.71
C VAL A 113 14.99 7.11 -13.99
N ALA A 114 16.06 7.86 -13.86
CA ALA A 114 16.89 8.30 -14.98
C ALA A 114 18.32 7.79 -14.80
N ARG A 115 18.93 7.30 -15.88
CA ARG A 115 20.33 6.87 -15.95
C ARG A 115 21.03 7.58 -17.11
N PRO A 116 21.27 8.90 -17.02
CA PRO A 116 21.83 9.69 -18.11
C PRO A 116 23.28 9.31 -18.48
N SER A 117 23.96 8.55 -17.61
CA SER A 117 25.28 7.97 -17.86
C SER A 117 25.48 6.67 -17.09
N ALA A 118 26.51 5.92 -17.43
CA ALA A 118 26.88 4.70 -16.71
C ALA A 118 27.23 4.96 -15.23
N SER A 119 27.75 6.17 -14.93
CA SER A 119 28.19 6.57 -13.59
C SER A 119 27.14 7.32 -12.78
N PHE A 120 25.95 7.61 -13.33
CA PHE A 120 24.92 8.36 -12.59
C PHE A 120 23.54 7.73 -12.73
N ARG A 121 22.84 7.59 -11.61
CA ARG A 121 21.43 7.20 -11.52
C ARG A 121 20.68 8.13 -10.57
N GLY A 122 19.59 8.69 -11.03
CA GLY A 122 18.65 9.46 -10.23
C GLY A 122 17.31 8.76 -10.11
N THR A 123 16.65 8.93 -8.99
CA THR A 123 15.27 8.45 -8.77
C THR A 123 14.47 9.54 -8.07
N ILE A 124 13.28 9.82 -8.57
CA ILE A 124 12.29 10.67 -7.89
C ILE A 124 11.04 9.81 -7.68
N GLY A 125 10.54 9.78 -6.46
CA GLY A 125 9.34 9.07 -6.07
C GLY A 125 8.34 10.01 -5.40
N PHE A 126 7.09 9.93 -5.80
CA PHE A 126 5.96 10.56 -5.11
C PHE A 126 5.00 9.49 -4.62
N ARG A 127 4.51 9.67 -3.40
CA ARG A 127 3.53 8.78 -2.78
C ARG A 127 2.46 9.60 -2.09
N LYS A 128 1.21 9.20 -2.29
CA LYS A 128 0.06 9.72 -1.55
C LYS A 128 -0.74 8.55 -1.03
N ALA A 129 -0.73 8.34 0.29
CA ALA A 129 -1.50 7.30 0.99
C ALA A 129 -2.58 7.92 1.85
N ARG A 130 -3.75 7.25 1.94
CA ARG A 130 -4.83 7.58 2.86
C ARG A 130 -5.20 6.34 3.65
N HIS A 131 -5.54 6.53 4.91
CA HIS A 131 -5.96 5.46 5.82
C HIS A 131 -7.06 5.95 6.75
N GLY A 132 -8.16 5.21 6.80
CA GLY A 132 -9.25 5.39 7.75
C GLY A 132 -9.08 4.45 8.94
N ALA A 133 -8.37 4.91 9.98
CA ALA A 133 -8.13 4.11 11.19
C ALA A 133 -9.38 4.01 12.06
N ASN A 134 -9.44 2.97 12.89
CA ASN A 134 -10.45 2.83 13.92
C ASN A 134 -10.38 4.03 14.88
N VAL A 135 -11.52 4.51 15.37
CA VAL A 135 -11.56 5.57 16.38
C VAL A 135 -11.44 4.97 17.77
N VAL A 136 -10.43 5.43 18.52
CA VAL A 136 -10.16 4.96 19.90
C VAL A 136 -10.57 6.04 20.88
N GLY A 137 -11.33 5.67 21.91
CA GLY A 137 -11.71 6.49 23.04
C GLY A 137 -11.46 5.74 24.37
N ASN A 138 -10.77 6.37 25.33
CA ASN A 138 -10.42 5.77 26.61
C ASN A 138 -9.72 4.39 26.51
N GLY A 139 -8.85 4.24 25.51
CA GLY A 139 -8.11 2.98 25.27
C GLY A 139 -8.91 1.84 24.63
N THR A 140 -10.14 2.09 24.21
CA THR A 140 -11.00 1.11 23.51
C THR A 140 -11.43 1.62 22.15
N VAL A 141 -11.68 0.71 21.19
CA VAL A 141 -12.22 1.08 19.88
C VAL A 141 -13.70 1.43 20.06
N VAL A 142 -14.05 2.72 19.91
CA VAL A 142 -15.40 3.26 20.01
C VAL A 142 -16.13 3.29 18.66
N PHE A 143 -15.38 3.35 17.55
CA PHE A 143 -15.90 3.17 16.21
C PHE A 143 -14.92 2.30 15.40
N ASN A 144 -15.38 1.14 14.99
CA ASN A 144 -14.62 0.19 14.18
C ASN A 144 -14.84 0.50 12.68
N ALA A 145 -13.89 1.15 12.08
CA ALA A 145 -13.91 1.49 10.64
C ALA A 145 -13.34 0.37 9.74
N GLY A 146 -12.94 -0.77 10.32
CA GLY A 146 -12.25 -1.84 9.61
C GLY A 146 -10.85 -1.45 9.14
N GLY A 147 -10.20 -0.51 9.84
CA GLY A 147 -8.89 0.02 9.48
C GLY A 147 -7.72 -0.59 10.26
N ASP A 148 -7.94 -1.68 10.98
CA ASP A 148 -6.91 -2.37 11.76
C ASP A 148 -7.02 -3.88 11.54
N ILE A 149 -5.97 -4.48 11.04
CA ILE A 149 -5.91 -5.93 10.74
C ILE A 149 -6.15 -6.81 11.98
N LEU A 150 -5.84 -6.29 13.18
CA LEU A 150 -6.00 -7.01 14.44
C LEU A 150 -7.40 -6.84 15.04
N VAL A 151 -8.27 -6.03 14.43
CA VAL A 151 -9.62 -5.75 14.90
C VAL A 151 -10.63 -6.12 13.83
N GLY A 152 -11.14 -7.35 13.88
CA GLY A 152 -12.22 -7.81 13.01
C GLY A 152 -13.55 -7.13 13.31
N HIS A 153 -14.57 -7.39 12.48
CA HIS A 153 -15.92 -6.93 12.71
C HIS A 153 -16.50 -7.55 13.99
N ARG A 154 -17.11 -6.72 14.85
CA ARG A 154 -17.61 -7.11 16.17
C ARG A 154 -19.15 -7.10 16.20
N GLU A 155 -19.73 -7.80 17.14
CA GLU A 155 -21.14 -7.64 17.47
C GLU A 155 -21.41 -6.18 17.88
N GLY A 156 -22.37 -5.55 17.21
CA GLY A 156 -22.72 -4.13 17.42
C GLY A 156 -22.00 -3.14 16.48
N ASP A 157 -21.04 -3.58 15.68
CA ASP A 157 -20.54 -2.78 14.56
C ASP A 157 -21.63 -2.72 13.46
N GLY A 158 -21.61 -1.69 12.62
CA GLY A 158 -22.60 -1.50 11.56
C GLY A 158 -22.50 -2.55 10.44
N ASP A 159 -23.62 -2.88 9.82
CA ASP A 159 -23.67 -3.82 8.70
C ASP A 159 -22.96 -3.31 7.42
N THR A 160 -22.66 -2.02 7.36
CA THR A 160 -21.97 -1.39 6.24
C THR A 160 -20.66 -0.74 6.68
N ALA A 161 -19.66 -0.81 5.81
CA ALA A 161 -18.36 -0.16 6.02
C ALA A 161 -18.12 0.84 4.87
N GLU A 162 -18.01 2.11 5.23
CA GLU A 162 -17.68 3.16 4.28
C GLU A 162 -16.15 3.25 4.12
N PHE A 163 -15.67 3.28 2.88
CA PHE A 163 -14.26 3.39 2.60
C PHE A 163 -13.69 4.72 3.11
N LEU A 164 -12.55 4.63 3.81
CA LEU A 164 -11.86 5.74 4.50
C LEU A 164 -12.66 6.37 5.65
N ALA A 165 -13.70 5.71 6.16
CA ALA A 165 -14.34 6.12 7.41
C ALA A 165 -13.36 6.04 8.60
N GLY A 166 -13.75 6.64 9.72
CA GLY A 166 -12.96 6.64 10.95
C GLY A 166 -11.99 7.81 11.07
N ALA A 167 -10.86 7.58 11.73
CA ALA A 167 -9.83 8.59 11.92
C ALA A 167 -8.94 8.69 10.66
N LEU A 168 -9.38 9.52 9.69
CA LEU A 168 -8.70 9.68 8.42
C LEU A 168 -7.32 10.33 8.60
N THR A 169 -6.30 9.68 8.04
CA THR A 169 -4.94 10.20 7.90
C THR A 169 -4.53 10.18 6.44
N GLU A 170 -4.06 11.32 5.92
CA GLU A 170 -3.43 11.42 4.61
C GLU A 170 -1.93 11.65 4.78
N THR A 171 -1.11 10.84 4.10
CA THR A 171 0.35 10.98 4.06
C THR A 171 0.77 11.23 2.62
N ARG A 172 1.52 12.31 2.40
CA ARG A 172 2.21 12.59 1.13
C ARG A 172 3.69 12.56 1.35
N SER A 173 4.43 11.93 0.46
CA SER A 173 5.90 11.98 0.49
C SER A 173 6.48 12.20 -0.90
N LEU A 174 7.58 12.93 -0.93
CA LEU A 174 8.45 13.10 -2.08
C LEU A 174 9.82 12.59 -1.69
N GLU A 175 10.35 11.65 -2.47
CA GLU A 175 11.66 11.08 -2.28
C GLU A 175 12.53 11.39 -3.49
N ALA A 176 13.78 11.83 -3.26
CA ALA A 176 14.80 11.97 -4.29
C ALA A 176 16.03 11.17 -3.86
N ARG A 177 16.52 10.31 -4.74
CA ARG A 177 17.76 9.56 -4.56
C ARG A 177 18.69 9.81 -5.72
N ALA A 178 19.97 9.95 -5.41
CA ALA A 178 21.04 10.01 -6.39
C ALA A 178 22.12 9.01 -6.04
N TRP A 179 22.69 8.40 -7.06
CA TRP A 179 23.85 7.52 -6.99
C TRP A 179 24.84 7.96 -8.04
N TYR A 180 26.11 8.11 -7.65
CA TYR A 180 27.18 8.59 -8.50
C TYR A 180 28.48 7.82 -8.26
N GLU A 181 29.03 7.24 -9.32
CA GLU A 181 30.29 6.49 -9.32
C GLU A 181 31.27 7.15 -10.28
N PRO A 182 32.03 8.17 -9.82
CA PRO A 182 32.97 8.92 -10.67
C PRO A 182 34.13 8.07 -11.21
N VAL A 183 34.55 7.10 -10.41
CA VAL A 183 35.59 6.11 -10.79
C VAL A 183 35.11 4.76 -10.22
N ASN A 184 35.59 3.67 -10.83
CA ASN A 184 35.20 2.33 -10.41
C ASN A 184 35.37 2.14 -8.90
N ASN A 185 34.34 1.57 -8.27
CA ASN A 185 34.31 1.23 -6.85
C ASN A 185 34.24 2.43 -5.88
N LEU A 186 34.25 3.67 -6.34
CA LEU A 186 34.01 4.84 -5.48
C LEU A 186 32.60 5.36 -5.71
N ILE A 187 31.71 5.12 -4.75
CA ILE A 187 30.28 5.39 -4.86
C ILE A 187 29.86 6.46 -3.85
N PHE A 188 29.18 7.48 -4.35
CA PHE A 188 28.46 8.46 -3.55
C PHE A 188 26.96 8.25 -3.72
N SER A 189 26.22 8.24 -2.64
CA SER A 189 24.77 8.20 -2.70
C SER A 189 24.16 9.24 -1.77
N GLY A 190 23.06 9.84 -2.24
CA GLY A 190 22.25 10.80 -1.49
C GLY A 190 20.78 10.38 -1.49
N LEU A 191 20.12 10.66 -0.40
CA LEU A 191 18.68 10.51 -0.19
C LEU A 191 18.14 11.78 0.43
N TYR A 192 17.08 12.31 -0.14
CA TYR A 192 16.24 13.31 0.49
C TYR A 192 14.80 12.79 0.49
N GLU A 193 14.13 12.89 1.63
CA GLU A 193 12.70 12.60 1.76
C GLU A 193 12.01 13.78 2.46
N TRP A 194 10.97 14.27 1.84
CA TRP A 194 9.97 15.14 2.44
C TRP A 194 8.71 14.32 2.68
N ARG A 195 8.14 14.39 3.89
CA ARG A 195 6.89 13.72 4.25
C ARG A 195 5.98 14.67 5.01
N ARG A 196 4.72 14.74 4.57
CA ARG A 196 3.67 15.48 5.26
C ARG A 196 2.54 14.52 5.62
N ARG A 197 2.19 14.49 6.89
CA ARG A 197 1.04 13.76 7.43
C ARG A 197 -0.02 14.75 7.88
N THR A 198 -1.28 14.53 7.47
CA THR A 198 -2.43 15.37 7.81
C THR A 198 -3.54 14.49 8.38
N ASN A 199 -4.13 14.90 9.49
CA ASN A 199 -5.30 14.26 10.11
C ASN A 199 -6.22 15.36 10.67
N SER A 200 -7.30 14.99 11.39
CA SER A 200 -8.23 15.93 12.02
C SER A 200 -7.59 16.85 13.05
N GLY A 201 -6.46 16.49 13.66
CA GLY A 201 -5.71 17.27 14.64
C GLY A 201 -4.72 18.26 14.02
N GLY A 202 -4.54 18.24 12.70
CA GLY A 202 -3.60 19.14 12.00
C GLY A 202 -2.66 18.45 11.03
N SER A 203 -1.53 19.06 10.74
CA SER A 203 -0.51 18.49 9.85
C SER A 203 0.88 18.61 10.45
N ALA A 204 1.68 17.56 10.27
CA ALA A 204 3.11 17.51 10.58
C ALA A 204 3.91 17.31 9.30
N THR A 205 5.10 17.89 9.25
CA THR A 205 6.02 17.74 8.12
C THR A 205 7.39 17.33 8.63
N ASP A 206 7.96 16.29 8.03
CA ASP A 206 9.28 15.75 8.35
C ASP A 206 10.18 15.84 7.13
N HIS A 207 11.48 16.00 7.38
CA HIS A 207 12.53 15.97 6.36
C HIS A 207 13.61 15.00 6.79
N LEU A 208 14.02 14.14 5.87
CA LEU A 208 15.16 13.23 6.06
C LEU A 208 16.19 13.50 4.98
N LEU A 209 17.44 13.72 5.37
CA LEU A 209 18.59 13.80 4.49
C LEU A 209 19.59 12.71 4.87
N GLY A 210 19.99 11.90 3.90
CA GLY A 210 21.00 10.87 4.06
C GLY A 210 22.09 11.02 2.99
N MET A 211 23.35 10.83 3.39
CA MET A 211 24.49 10.78 2.48
C MET A 211 25.38 9.59 2.84
N ARG A 212 25.93 8.94 1.83
CA ARG A 212 26.86 7.82 2.00
C ARG A 212 27.97 7.92 0.94
N ALA A 213 29.21 7.69 1.38
CA ALA A 213 30.33 7.40 0.49
C ALA A 213 30.82 5.98 0.76
N MET A 214 31.12 5.23 -0.27
CA MET A 214 31.56 3.83 -0.19
C MET A 214 32.70 3.62 -1.16
N LEU A 215 33.75 2.96 -0.70
CA LEU A 215 34.86 2.47 -1.51
C LEU A 215 34.90 0.95 -1.38
N GLU A 216 34.81 0.25 -2.51
CA GLU A 216 34.92 -1.22 -2.58
C GLU A 216 36.32 -1.61 -3.03
N PHE A 217 36.93 -2.63 -2.39
CA PHE A 217 38.30 -3.09 -2.67
C PHE A 217 38.29 -4.47 -3.30
#